data_a2c837e43681be8e99b35e1b4beb0bdd
#
_entry.id   a2c837e43681be8e99b35e1b4beb0bdd
#
_cell.length_a   1.000
_cell.length_b   1.000
_cell.length_c   1.000
_cell.angle_alpha   90.00
_cell.angle_beta   90.00
_cell.angle_gamma   90.00
#
_symmetry.space_group_name_H-M   'P 1'
#
loop_
_entity.id
_entity.type
_entity.pdbx_description
1 polymer ?
#
loop_
_entity_poly.entity_id
_entity_poly.type
_entity_poly.pdbx_seq_one_letter_code
_entity_poly.pdbx_strand_id
1 'polypeptide(L)'
;PAGTVNSIAWSPSGEHIAICEGYVQNQGGSRLRIFEADVWSNTWTKSASTSCYASDFSPDGNQVVFGLGWYAADGATAKIYEISSGNSIDSFAQGRPGGCSGTGNSNQCGQNNGVSWSPDGTYIAQAFGRNDEGFYIWKSDLDPDNDGWNTTDQGDGKVDEFPDDGSQWEDSDSDGYGDNPAPALNPDSCPLVFGNSTMDRLGCPDVDGDGYSDENDWAPSNKEQWVDADGDGFGDNYLYDIASNQLHINQRGDAFPTDSTQWNDTDGDGYGDNYEDISWNQYRAPE
;
A
#
# COMPACT_ATOMS: atom_id res chain seq x y z
N PRO A 1 -34.22 31.04 7.92
CA PRO A 1 -33.64 31.03 9.26
C PRO A 1 -32.49 30.06 9.27
N ALA A 2 -31.33 30.57 9.70
CA ALA A 2 -30.14 29.73 9.86
C ALA A 2 -30.37 28.78 11.03
N GLY A 3 -29.95 27.53 10.90
CA GLY A 3 -29.87 26.59 12.00
C GLY A 3 -28.88 27.08 13.06
N THR A 4 -28.92 26.47 14.22
CA THR A 4 -27.90 26.72 15.24
C THR A 4 -26.57 26.18 14.76
N VAL A 5 -25.53 27.02 14.72
CA VAL A 5 -24.15 26.54 14.47
C VAL A 5 -23.67 25.85 15.74
N ASN A 6 -23.34 24.57 15.64
CA ASN A 6 -22.91 23.75 16.76
C ASN A 6 -21.37 23.58 16.80
N SER A 7 -20.73 23.63 15.64
CA SER A 7 -19.27 23.50 15.55
C SER A 7 -18.72 24.29 14.37
N ILE A 8 -17.52 24.81 14.55
CA ILE A 8 -16.71 25.46 13.51
C ILE A 8 -15.29 24.90 13.66
N ALA A 9 -14.68 24.49 12.53
CA ALA A 9 -13.29 24.09 12.47
C ALA A 9 -12.58 24.81 11.33
N TRP A 10 -11.29 25.10 11.52
CA TRP A 10 -10.41 25.63 10.49
C TRP A 10 -9.60 24.51 9.87
N SER A 11 -9.39 24.57 8.55
CA SER A 11 -8.37 23.73 7.93
C SER A 11 -6.97 24.11 8.44
N PRO A 12 -6.00 23.19 8.45
CA PRO A 12 -4.63 23.47 8.86
C PRO A 12 -3.96 24.60 8.05
N SER A 13 -4.28 24.71 6.76
CA SER A 13 -3.81 25.80 5.90
C SER A 13 -4.46 27.16 6.19
N GLY A 14 -5.59 27.18 6.89
CA GLY A 14 -6.41 28.37 7.10
C GLY A 14 -7.24 28.77 5.87
N GLU A 15 -7.23 28.01 4.78
CA GLU A 15 -7.96 28.34 3.56
C GLU A 15 -9.44 27.98 3.63
N HIS A 16 -9.81 27.01 4.46
CA HIS A 16 -11.18 26.51 4.56
C HIS A 16 -11.72 26.56 5.99
N ILE A 17 -13.04 26.72 6.09
CA ILE A 17 -13.79 26.67 7.34
C ILE A 17 -14.91 25.64 7.17
N ALA A 18 -14.97 24.66 8.09
CA ALA A 18 -16.08 23.74 8.22
C ALA A 18 -17.12 24.29 9.20
N ILE A 19 -18.38 24.28 8.81
CA ILE A 19 -19.51 24.69 9.65
C ILE A 19 -20.49 23.55 9.76
N CYS A 20 -20.78 23.18 11.00
CA CYS A 20 -21.73 22.16 11.42
C CYS A 20 -22.98 22.83 11.97
N GLU A 21 -24.09 22.79 11.22
CA GLU A 21 -25.38 23.36 11.66
C GLU A 21 -26.26 22.26 12.29
N GLY A 22 -26.89 22.60 13.40
CA GLY A 22 -27.83 21.73 14.08
C GLY A 22 -29.16 21.59 13.35
N TYR A 23 -29.96 20.62 13.80
CA TYR A 23 -31.26 20.33 13.22
C TYR A 23 -32.24 21.50 13.39
N VAL A 24 -32.85 21.92 12.28
CA VAL A 24 -33.92 22.90 12.26
C VAL A 24 -35.23 22.18 12.01
N GLN A 25 -36.11 22.21 13.01
CA GLN A 25 -37.44 21.64 12.90
C GLN A 25 -38.21 22.24 11.71
N ASN A 26 -38.75 21.40 10.86
CA ASN A 26 -39.47 21.78 9.62
C ASN A 26 -38.61 22.25 8.41
N GLN A 27 -37.29 22.13 8.43
CA GLN A 27 -36.44 22.50 7.28
C GLN A 27 -35.59 21.35 6.70
N GLY A 28 -35.89 20.11 7.04
CA GLY A 28 -35.33 18.96 6.35
C GLY A 28 -33.93 18.52 6.80
N GLY A 29 -33.51 18.85 8.01
CA GLY A 29 -32.25 18.34 8.57
C GLY A 29 -31.21 19.44 8.88
N SER A 30 -30.01 19.03 9.23
CA SER A 30 -28.86 19.89 9.44
C SER A 30 -28.08 20.10 8.15
N ARG A 31 -27.18 21.06 8.19
CA ARG A 31 -26.30 21.37 7.05
C ARG A 31 -24.85 21.25 7.47
N LEU A 32 -24.11 20.60 6.60
CA LEU A 32 -22.66 20.50 6.65
C LEU A 32 -22.13 21.41 5.55
N ARG A 33 -21.27 22.36 5.87
CA ARG A 33 -20.77 23.33 4.91
C ARG A 33 -19.29 23.53 4.99
N ILE A 34 -18.67 23.72 3.84
CA ILE A 34 -17.30 24.21 3.71
C ILE A 34 -17.33 25.57 3.02
N PHE A 35 -16.55 26.49 3.55
CA PHE A 35 -16.33 27.82 3.02
C PHE A 35 -14.86 28.06 2.76
N GLU A 36 -14.56 28.79 1.68
CA GLU A 36 -13.26 29.41 1.49
C GLU A 36 -13.14 30.63 2.41
N ALA A 37 -12.06 30.69 3.19
CA ALA A 37 -11.91 31.69 4.23
C ALA A 37 -11.74 33.13 3.71
N ASP A 38 -10.98 33.31 2.63
CA ASP A 38 -10.62 34.64 2.12
C ASP A 38 -11.79 35.36 1.45
N VAL A 39 -12.65 34.64 0.76
CA VAL A 39 -13.76 35.19 -0.03
C VAL A 39 -15.12 34.90 0.56
N TRP A 40 -15.19 34.11 1.63
CA TRP A 40 -16.43 33.68 2.27
C TRP A 40 -17.40 33.01 1.29
N SER A 41 -16.84 32.37 0.26
CA SER A 41 -17.66 31.64 -0.69
C SER A 41 -17.91 30.21 -0.17
N ASN A 42 -19.14 29.73 -0.41
CA ASN A 42 -19.51 28.38 -0.05
C ASN A 42 -18.96 27.39 -1.08
N THR A 43 -18.00 26.59 -0.71
CA THR A 43 -17.44 25.54 -1.57
C THR A 43 -18.48 24.47 -1.85
N TRP A 44 -19.10 23.94 -0.78
CA TRP A 44 -20.23 23.03 -0.92
C TRP A 44 -21.09 23.00 0.35
N THR A 45 -22.31 22.50 0.17
CA THR A 45 -23.28 22.26 1.25
C THR A 45 -23.89 20.88 1.08
N LYS A 46 -23.86 20.09 2.15
CA LYS A 46 -24.56 18.79 2.24
C LYS A 46 -25.66 18.88 3.29
N SER A 47 -26.74 18.16 3.05
CA SER A 47 -27.80 17.98 4.04
C SER A 47 -27.59 16.67 4.78
N ALA A 48 -27.68 16.72 6.10
CA ALA A 48 -27.70 15.51 6.93
C ALA A 48 -29.10 15.32 7.48
N SER A 49 -29.55 14.07 7.56
CA SER A 49 -30.86 13.69 8.10
C SER A 49 -30.96 13.87 9.61
N THR A 50 -29.86 14.20 10.26
CA THR A 50 -29.73 14.34 11.71
C THR A 50 -28.94 15.60 12.06
N SER A 51 -28.91 15.99 13.34
CA SER A 51 -28.07 17.11 13.80
C SER A 51 -26.60 16.81 13.64
N CYS A 52 -25.85 17.81 13.18
CA CYS A 52 -24.41 17.83 13.25
C CYS A 52 -23.98 18.54 14.55
N TYR A 53 -22.99 18.00 15.27
CA TYR A 53 -22.56 18.52 16.56
C TYR A 53 -21.09 18.89 16.62
N ALA A 54 -20.26 18.27 15.80
CA ALA A 54 -18.83 18.48 15.79
C ALA A 54 -18.26 18.41 14.38
N SER A 55 -17.14 19.04 14.15
CA SER A 55 -16.36 18.96 12.91
C SER A 55 -14.89 19.13 13.20
N ASP A 56 -14.04 18.46 12.42
CA ASP A 56 -12.60 18.61 12.44
C ASP A 56 -12.03 18.30 11.04
N PHE A 57 -10.86 18.88 10.72
CA PHE A 57 -10.16 18.62 9.48
C PHE A 57 -9.08 17.56 9.70
N SER A 58 -8.78 16.80 8.65
CA SER A 58 -7.56 16.01 8.58
C SER A 58 -6.33 16.93 8.62
N PRO A 59 -5.18 16.47 9.12
CA PRO A 59 -3.97 17.29 9.20
C PRO A 59 -3.49 17.85 7.87
N ASP A 60 -3.72 17.13 6.76
CA ASP A 60 -3.43 17.57 5.39
C ASP A 60 -4.42 18.63 4.86
N GLY A 61 -5.56 18.80 5.54
CA GLY A 61 -6.62 19.73 5.13
C GLY A 61 -7.48 19.26 3.95
N ASN A 62 -7.27 18.05 3.43
CA ASN A 62 -8.00 17.54 2.27
C ASN A 62 -9.33 16.89 2.61
N GLN A 63 -9.50 16.50 3.88
CA GLN A 63 -10.70 15.84 4.38
C GLN A 63 -11.30 16.58 5.58
N VAL A 64 -12.57 16.35 5.83
CA VAL A 64 -13.28 16.86 7.00
C VAL A 64 -14.18 15.78 7.57
N VAL A 65 -14.12 15.57 8.89
CA VAL A 65 -15.04 14.71 9.61
C VAL A 65 -16.15 15.54 10.26
N PHE A 66 -17.41 15.09 10.13
CA PHE A 66 -18.55 15.66 10.82
C PHE A 66 -19.16 14.63 11.77
N GLY A 67 -19.21 14.98 13.03
CA GLY A 67 -19.90 14.21 14.07
C GLY A 67 -21.42 14.44 14.02
N LEU A 68 -22.17 13.36 13.81
CA LEU A 68 -23.61 13.37 13.60
C LEU A 68 -24.33 12.88 14.87
N GLY A 69 -25.47 13.45 15.13
CA GLY A 69 -26.35 13.03 16.22
C GLY A 69 -27.42 12.06 15.79
N TRP A 70 -28.39 11.89 16.64
CA TRP A 70 -29.49 10.97 16.55
C TRP A 70 -30.08 10.78 15.16
N TYR A 71 -30.39 9.53 14.81
CA TYR A 71 -31.18 9.17 13.63
C TYR A 71 -30.60 9.52 12.26
N ALA A 72 -29.29 9.40 12.05
CA ALA A 72 -28.84 9.28 10.66
C ALA A 72 -29.60 8.11 10.02
N ALA A 73 -30.24 8.34 8.88
CA ALA A 73 -31.05 7.32 8.20
C ALA A 73 -30.24 6.07 7.83
N ASP A 74 -28.92 6.24 7.73
CA ASP A 74 -27.93 5.21 7.45
C ASP A 74 -27.20 4.69 8.71
N GLY A 75 -27.59 5.16 9.90
CA GLY A 75 -26.97 4.76 11.16
C GLY A 75 -25.60 5.37 11.45
N ALA A 76 -25.09 6.23 10.57
CA ALA A 76 -23.77 6.81 10.72
C ALA A 76 -23.73 7.81 11.89
N THR A 77 -22.70 7.70 12.72
CA THR A 77 -22.44 8.63 13.84
C THR A 77 -21.37 9.67 13.49
N ALA A 78 -20.57 9.42 12.48
CA ALA A 78 -19.70 10.40 11.83
C ALA A 78 -19.58 10.11 10.33
N LYS A 79 -19.23 11.13 9.56
CA LYS A 79 -18.96 11.01 8.13
C LYS A 79 -17.76 11.85 7.74
N ILE A 80 -16.92 11.28 6.88
CA ILE A 80 -15.80 11.96 6.27
C ILE A 80 -16.17 12.40 4.87
N TYR A 81 -15.75 13.60 4.50
CA TYR A 81 -15.94 14.18 3.19
C TYR A 81 -14.64 14.74 2.65
N GLU A 82 -14.42 14.56 1.37
CA GLU A 82 -13.34 15.21 0.64
C GLU A 82 -13.67 16.69 0.44
N ILE A 83 -12.71 17.59 0.70
CA ILE A 83 -12.92 19.04 0.60
C ILE A 83 -13.15 19.49 -0.83
N SER A 84 -12.36 18.98 -1.79
CA SER A 84 -12.40 19.38 -3.18
C SER A 84 -13.73 19.08 -3.89
N SER A 85 -14.30 17.90 -3.62
CA SER A 85 -15.50 17.41 -4.31
C SER A 85 -16.77 17.42 -3.44
N GLY A 86 -16.60 17.41 -2.14
CA GLY A 86 -17.67 17.18 -1.18
C GLY A 86 -18.25 15.77 -1.24
N ASN A 87 -17.56 14.80 -1.82
CA ASN A 87 -17.99 13.41 -1.79
C ASN A 87 -17.77 12.83 -0.41
N SER A 88 -18.69 11.96 0.04
CA SER A 88 -18.47 11.17 1.24
C SER A 88 -17.47 10.07 0.92
N ILE A 89 -16.40 10.03 1.68
CA ILE A 89 -15.33 9.04 1.54
C ILE A 89 -15.66 7.84 2.43
N ASP A 90 -15.98 8.12 3.71
CA ASP A 90 -16.25 7.10 4.70
C ASP A 90 -17.33 7.52 5.70
N SER A 91 -17.85 6.54 6.45
CA SER A 91 -18.84 6.76 7.48
C SER A 91 -18.71 5.76 8.62
N PHE A 92 -18.64 6.25 9.84
CA PHE A 92 -18.59 5.42 11.04
C PHE A 92 -20.02 5.21 11.57
N ALA A 93 -20.41 3.95 11.68
CA ALA A 93 -21.64 3.54 12.32
C ALA A 93 -21.29 2.82 13.61
N GLN A 94 -21.33 3.49 14.74
CA GLN A 94 -21.15 2.83 16.01
C GLN A 94 -22.42 2.04 16.37
N GLY A 95 -22.37 0.74 16.11
CA GLY A 95 -23.28 -0.18 16.75
C GLY A 95 -22.90 -0.33 18.22
N ARG A 96 -23.80 -0.04 19.15
CA ARG A 96 -23.72 -0.62 20.49
C ARG A 96 -23.45 -2.12 20.37
N PRO A 97 -22.77 -2.77 21.33
CA PRO A 97 -23.02 -4.17 21.60
C PRO A 97 -24.50 -4.35 21.92
N GLY A 98 -25.31 -4.68 20.89
CA GLY A 98 -26.76 -4.75 20.99
C GLY A 98 -27.56 -3.95 19.96
N GLY A 99 -26.86 -3.17 19.09
CA GLY A 99 -27.48 -2.43 17.98
C GLY A 99 -28.34 -1.25 18.39
N CYS A 100 -28.25 -0.13 17.67
CA CYS A 100 -29.24 0.94 17.71
C CYS A 100 -30.49 0.51 16.93
N SER A 101 -31.12 -0.60 17.29
CA SER A 101 -32.33 -1.10 16.66
C SER A 101 -33.57 -0.79 17.52
N GLY A 102 -34.37 0.15 17.06
CA GLY A 102 -35.67 0.37 17.65
C GLY A 102 -36.47 1.48 17.01
N THR A 103 -37.62 1.13 16.54
CA THR A 103 -38.65 2.00 15.99
C THR A 103 -39.50 2.62 17.14
N GLY A 104 -38.88 3.39 18.02
CA GLY A 104 -39.60 4.02 19.11
C GLY A 104 -38.79 5.11 19.82
N ASN A 105 -39.46 6.07 20.44
CA ASN A 105 -38.91 7.25 21.10
C ASN A 105 -37.91 7.01 22.25
N SER A 106 -37.47 5.78 22.49
CA SER A 106 -36.60 5.39 23.59
C SER A 106 -35.21 4.88 23.16
N ASN A 107 -34.94 4.77 21.87
CA ASN A 107 -33.66 4.27 21.38
C ASN A 107 -32.78 5.40 20.90
N GLN A 108 -32.20 6.08 21.83
CA GLN A 108 -31.24 7.16 21.59
C GLN A 108 -29.86 6.56 21.55
N CYS A 109 -29.36 6.34 20.33
CA CYS A 109 -27.91 6.21 20.12
C CYS A 109 -27.24 7.45 20.68
N GLY A 110 -26.07 7.30 21.28
CA GLY A 110 -25.37 8.41 21.88
C GLY A 110 -25.24 9.59 20.95
N GLN A 111 -25.48 10.76 21.46
CA GLN A 111 -25.22 12.00 20.72
C GLN A 111 -23.72 12.14 20.57
N ASN A 112 -23.24 12.26 19.34
CA ASN A 112 -21.86 12.63 19.10
C ASN A 112 -21.64 14.07 19.57
N ASN A 113 -20.79 14.26 20.58
CA ASN A 113 -20.52 15.57 21.16
C ASN A 113 -19.18 16.15 20.72
N GLY A 114 -18.33 15.33 20.10
CA GLY A 114 -17.04 15.76 19.62
C GLY A 114 -16.42 14.77 18.65
N VAL A 115 -15.73 15.28 17.67
CA VAL A 115 -14.81 14.53 16.82
C VAL A 115 -13.50 15.28 16.78
N SER A 116 -12.40 14.57 16.69
CA SER A 116 -11.08 15.16 16.48
C SER A 116 -10.20 14.19 15.74
N TRP A 117 -9.49 14.72 14.76
CA TRP A 117 -8.46 13.96 14.07
C TRP A 117 -7.15 14.00 14.86
N SER A 118 -6.39 12.91 14.89
CA SER A 118 -5.04 12.93 15.46
C SER A 118 -4.10 13.79 14.60
N PRO A 119 -3.10 14.45 15.19
CA PRO A 119 -2.20 15.32 14.43
C PRO A 119 -1.38 14.60 13.34
N ASP A 120 -1.20 13.31 13.47
CA ASP A 120 -0.51 12.44 12.51
C ASP A 120 -1.43 11.86 11.42
N GLY A 121 -2.74 12.14 11.48
CA GLY A 121 -3.71 11.63 10.54
C GLY A 121 -4.17 10.19 10.78
N THR A 122 -3.53 9.45 11.69
CA THR A 122 -3.75 8.00 11.88
C THR A 122 -5.12 7.68 12.49
N TYR A 123 -5.62 8.53 13.40
CA TYR A 123 -6.83 8.23 14.17
C TYR A 123 -7.85 9.35 14.17
N ILE A 124 -9.11 8.96 14.32
CA ILE A 124 -10.23 9.87 14.60
C ILE A 124 -10.83 9.49 15.94
N ALA A 125 -10.77 10.42 16.90
CA ALA A 125 -11.44 10.28 18.18
C ALA A 125 -12.88 10.80 18.09
N GLN A 126 -13.82 10.07 18.66
CA GLN A 126 -15.25 10.42 18.69
C GLN A 126 -15.77 10.32 20.10
N ALA A 127 -16.33 11.40 20.62
CA ALA A 127 -16.91 11.45 21.97
C ALA A 127 -18.44 11.39 21.91
N PHE A 128 -19.02 10.59 22.78
CA PHE A 128 -20.47 10.42 22.93
C PHE A 128 -20.94 10.89 24.28
N GLY A 129 -22.12 11.51 24.29
CA GLY A 129 -22.79 11.91 25.50
C GLY A 129 -24.20 11.35 25.58
N ARG A 130 -24.86 11.60 26.74
CA ARG A 130 -26.25 11.23 27.07
C ARG A 130 -26.50 9.76 27.34
N ASN A 131 -26.56 8.79 26.89
CA ASN A 131 -26.88 7.42 27.30
C ASN A 131 -25.74 6.43 26.94
N ASP A 132 -24.78 6.90 26.15
CA ASP A 132 -23.57 6.17 25.80
C ASP A 132 -22.37 7.06 26.16
N GLU A 133 -22.16 7.22 27.46
CA GLU A 133 -20.99 7.94 27.96
C GLU A 133 -19.73 7.16 27.58
N GLY A 134 -18.88 7.77 26.73
CA GLY A 134 -17.66 7.15 26.30
C GLY A 134 -17.04 7.87 25.12
N PHE A 135 -15.95 7.31 24.67
CA PHE A 135 -15.30 7.71 23.43
C PHE A 135 -14.91 6.47 22.63
N TYR A 136 -14.77 6.66 21.34
CA TYR A 136 -14.25 5.66 20.43
C TYR A 136 -13.10 6.26 19.64
N ILE A 137 -12.15 5.43 19.29
CA ILE A 137 -11.05 5.78 18.40
C ILE A 137 -11.18 4.89 17.18
N TRP A 138 -11.22 5.53 16.04
CA TRP A 138 -11.28 4.90 14.75
C TRP A 138 -9.93 5.08 14.08
N LYS A 139 -9.44 4.06 13.41
CA LYS A 139 -8.33 4.22 12.49
C LYS A 139 -8.83 4.98 11.27
N SER A 140 -8.08 5.95 10.80
CA SER A 140 -8.38 6.60 9.53
C SER A 140 -7.88 5.72 8.37
N ASP A 141 -8.48 5.88 7.18
CA ASP A 141 -7.97 5.20 5.99
C ASP A 141 -6.65 5.80 5.48
N LEU A 142 -6.13 6.80 6.17
CA LEU A 142 -4.86 7.46 5.79
C LEU A 142 -3.64 6.60 6.08
N ASP A 143 -3.69 5.69 7.06
CA ASP A 143 -2.62 4.76 7.42
C ASP A 143 -3.22 3.35 7.55
N PRO A 144 -3.41 2.62 6.43
CA PRO A 144 -4.14 1.34 6.41
C PRO A 144 -3.39 0.19 7.10
N ASP A 145 -2.08 0.15 7.03
CA ASP A 145 -1.25 -0.94 7.56
C ASP A 145 -0.67 -0.65 8.94
N ASN A 146 -0.81 0.61 9.41
CA ASN A 146 -0.48 1.05 10.76
C ASN A 146 1.03 1.10 11.06
N ASP A 147 1.80 1.52 10.09
CA ASP A 147 3.23 1.72 10.23
C ASP A 147 3.62 3.14 10.69
N GLY A 148 2.65 4.06 10.68
CA GLY A 148 2.82 5.46 11.08
C GLY A 148 3.06 6.40 9.89
N TRP A 149 3.04 5.89 8.65
CA TRP A 149 3.07 6.68 7.43
C TRP A 149 1.68 6.74 6.79
N ASN A 150 1.36 7.85 6.17
CA ASN A 150 0.04 8.05 5.57
C ASN A 150 0.12 7.91 4.05
N THR A 151 -0.95 7.42 3.45
CA THR A 151 -1.10 7.31 1.98
C THR A 151 -1.09 8.65 1.25
N THR A 152 -1.19 9.77 1.99
CA THR A 152 -1.16 11.14 1.46
C THR A 152 -0.32 12.03 2.36
N ASP A 153 0.43 12.97 1.76
CA ASP A 153 1.26 13.93 2.50
C ASP A 153 0.39 14.77 3.47
N GLN A 154 0.67 14.67 4.74
CA GLN A 154 0.01 15.43 5.81
C GLN A 154 0.71 16.78 6.09
N GLY A 155 1.57 17.23 5.17
CA GLY A 155 2.31 18.48 5.27
C GLY A 155 3.72 18.31 5.86
N ASP A 156 4.17 17.09 6.05
CA ASP A 156 5.51 16.74 6.50
C ASP A 156 6.41 16.22 5.37
N GLY A 157 5.86 16.12 4.15
CA GLY A 157 6.55 15.64 2.95
C GLY A 157 6.69 14.13 2.87
N LYS A 158 5.94 13.39 3.71
CA LYS A 158 5.99 11.95 3.76
C LYS A 158 4.72 11.34 3.18
N VAL A 159 4.91 10.39 2.30
CA VAL A 159 3.85 9.59 1.70
C VAL A 159 4.23 8.14 1.84
N ASP A 160 3.28 7.31 2.23
CA ASP A 160 3.45 5.88 2.22
C ASP A 160 3.27 5.35 0.79
N GLU A 161 4.33 4.77 0.23
CA GLU A 161 4.31 4.18 -1.09
C GLU A 161 3.87 2.70 -1.07
N PHE A 162 3.78 2.11 0.15
CA PHE A 162 3.34 0.72 0.37
C PHE A 162 2.18 0.61 1.36
N PRO A 163 1.00 1.19 1.09
CA PRO A 163 -0.09 1.35 2.08
C PRO A 163 -0.68 0.06 2.66
N ASP A 164 -0.30 -1.07 2.15
CA ASP A 164 -0.75 -2.39 2.59
C ASP A 164 0.38 -3.22 3.25
N ASP A 165 1.59 -2.64 3.37
CA ASP A 165 2.77 -3.32 3.94
C ASP A 165 3.45 -2.48 5.02
N GLY A 166 3.00 -2.63 6.27
CA GLY A 166 3.54 -1.92 7.44
C GLY A 166 5.00 -2.22 7.77
N SER A 167 5.75 -2.84 6.89
CA SER A 167 7.19 -2.98 6.99
C SER A 167 7.96 -2.12 5.99
N GLN A 168 7.26 -1.50 5.03
CA GLN A 168 7.81 -0.67 3.96
C GLN A 168 6.99 0.62 3.84
N TRP A 169 7.63 1.76 3.53
CA TRP A 169 6.95 3.06 3.34
C TRP A 169 7.61 3.99 2.33
N GLU A 170 8.82 3.69 1.87
CA GLU A 170 9.59 4.51 0.93
C GLU A 170 10.17 3.64 -0.17
N ASP A 171 10.15 4.13 -1.42
CA ASP A 171 10.73 3.51 -2.62
C ASP A 171 11.48 4.62 -3.38
N SER A 172 12.76 4.78 -3.05
CA SER A 172 13.56 5.94 -3.53
C SER A 172 13.84 5.94 -5.03
N ASP A 173 13.82 4.78 -5.69
CA ASP A 173 14.08 4.65 -7.12
C ASP A 173 12.87 4.23 -7.95
N SER A 174 11.75 3.95 -7.27
CA SER A 174 10.43 3.67 -7.84
C SER A 174 10.39 2.38 -8.67
N ASP A 175 11.04 1.33 -8.19
CA ASP A 175 11.03 0.02 -8.84
C ASP A 175 10.00 -0.98 -8.25
N GLY A 176 9.36 -0.60 -7.13
CA GLY A 176 8.32 -1.37 -6.48
C GLY A 176 8.81 -2.24 -5.31
N TYR A 177 10.09 -2.12 -4.93
CA TYR A 177 10.66 -2.70 -3.72
C TYR A 177 10.96 -1.60 -2.71
N GLY A 178 10.67 -1.86 -1.44
CA GLY A 178 10.80 -0.83 -0.42
C GLY A 178 12.20 -0.75 0.18
N ASP A 179 12.61 0.47 0.54
CA ASP A 179 13.94 0.81 1.03
C ASP A 179 14.29 0.23 2.40
N ASN A 180 13.30 -0.19 3.18
CA ASN A 180 13.54 -0.70 4.52
C ASN A 180 14.26 -2.04 4.48
N PRO A 181 15.41 -2.17 5.15
CA PRO A 181 16.17 -3.42 5.15
C PRO A 181 15.45 -4.52 5.95
N ALA A 182 15.90 -5.76 5.79
CA ALA A 182 15.42 -6.85 6.62
C ALA A 182 15.42 -6.48 8.13
N PRO A 183 14.34 -6.76 8.89
CA PRO A 183 13.34 -7.82 8.63
C PRO A 183 12.09 -7.39 7.86
N ALA A 184 12.10 -6.25 7.16
CA ALA A 184 10.99 -5.87 6.28
C ALA A 184 10.71 -6.95 5.21
N LEU A 185 9.48 -6.95 4.71
CA LEU A 185 9.10 -7.85 3.62
C LEU A 185 9.71 -7.36 2.31
N ASN A 186 10.29 -8.29 1.54
CA ASN A 186 10.85 -8.00 0.21
C ASN A 186 11.72 -6.73 0.17
N PRO A 187 12.74 -6.60 1.04
CA PRO A 187 13.54 -5.40 1.09
C PRO A 187 14.30 -5.21 -0.22
N ASP A 188 14.36 -3.97 -0.69
CA ASP A 188 15.21 -3.63 -1.81
C ASP A 188 16.68 -3.79 -1.44
N SER A 189 17.42 -4.47 -2.28
CA SER A 189 18.87 -4.65 -2.14
C SER A 189 19.68 -3.56 -2.82
N CYS A 190 19.02 -2.73 -3.64
CA CYS A 190 19.61 -1.63 -4.40
C CYS A 190 18.81 -0.31 -4.32
N PRO A 191 18.47 0.22 -3.11
CA PRO A 191 17.45 1.24 -2.87
C PRO A 191 17.58 2.58 -3.61
N LEU A 192 18.58 2.78 -4.42
CA LEU A 192 18.83 4.02 -5.17
C LEU A 192 19.08 3.73 -6.66
N VAL A 193 18.90 2.50 -7.09
CA VAL A 193 19.19 2.07 -8.46
C VAL A 193 18.08 1.15 -8.93
N PHE A 194 17.13 1.71 -9.66
CA PHE A 194 16.00 0.98 -10.24
C PHE A 194 16.42 -0.37 -10.82
N GLY A 195 15.73 -1.44 -10.42
CA GLY A 195 15.99 -2.79 -10.88
C GLY A 195 14.74 -3.66 -10.94
N ASN A 196 14.88 -4.86 -11.44
CA ASN A 196 13.77 -5.79 -11.63
C ASN A 196 14.15 -7.24 -11.28
N SER A 197 15.28 -7.45 -10.63
CA SER A 197 15.68 -8.77 -10.16
C SER A 197 14.76 -9.28 -9.04
N THR A 198 14.46 -10.58 -9.06
CA THR A 198 13.44 -11.21 -8.21
C THR A 198 13.91 -12.46 -7.49
N MET A 199 15.11 -12.98 -7.82
CA MET A 199 15.55 -14.29 -7.35
C MET A 199 16.63 -14.22 -6.25
N ASP A 200 17.54 -13.25 -6.33
CA ASP A 200 18.69 -13.16 -5.44
C ASP A 200 18.76 -11.84 -4.67
N ARG A 201 18.85 -10.72 -5.35
CA ARG A 201 18.91 -9.36 -4.80
C ARG A 201 17.73 -8.57 -5.36
N LEU A 202 16.63 -8.58 -4.61
CA LEU A 202 15.39 -7.90 -5.02
C LEU A 202 15.66 -6.43 -5.35
N GLY A 203 15.04 -5.90 -6.42
CA GLY A 203 15.16 -4.49 -6.79
C GLY A 203 16.49 -4.09 -7.40
N CYS A 204 17.38 -5.02 -7.71
CA CYS A 204 18.64 -4.69 -8.37
C CYS A 204 18.54 -4.81 -9.91
N PRO A 205 19.43 -4.13 -10.66
CA PRO A 205 19.48 -4.26 -12.12
C PRO A 205 19.58 -5.72 -12.57
N ASP A 206 18.76 -6.07 -13.54
CA ASP A 206 18.69 -7.36 -14.22
C ASP A 206 18.40 -7.06 -15.70
N VAL A 207 19.44 -7.05 -16.51
CA VAL A 207 19.39 -6.56 -17.91
C VAL A 207 18.65 -7.50 -18.83
N ASP A 208 18.78 -8.80 -18.64
CA ASP A 208 18.17 -9.78 -19.54
C ASP A 208 16.82 -10.33 -19.02
N GLY A 209 16.47 -10.05 -17.75
CA GLY A 209 15.17 -10.34 -17.17
C GLY A 209 14.99 -11.80 -16.79
N ASP A 210 16.05 -12.48 -16.34
CA ASP A 210 15.96 -13.85 -15.87
C ASP A 210 15.65 -13.96 -14.37
N GLY A 211 15.73 -12.83 -13.65
CA GLY A 211 15.43 -12.70 -12.24
C GLY A 211 16.65 -12.62 -11.34
N TYR A 212 17.84 -12.91 -11.83
CA TYR A 212 19.09 -12.71 -11.13
C TYR A 212 19.63 -11.30 -11.39
N SER A 213 20.24 -10.70 -10.38
CA SER A 213 20.84 -9.37 -10.53
C SER A 213 22.11 -9.44 -11.36
N ASP A 214 22.36 -8.42 -12.19
CA ASP A 214 23.58 -8.33 -13.04
C ASP A 214 24.90 -8.58 -12.28
N GLU A 215 24.92 -8.26 -10.97
CA GLU A 215 26.10 -8.44 -10.14
C GLU A 215 26.37 -9.90 -9.76
N ASN A 216 25.30 -10.69 -9.59
CA ASN A 216 25.39 -12.08 -9.22
C ASN A 216 25.15 -13.04 -10.41
N ASP A 217 24.73 -12.49 -11.53
CA ASP A 217 24.54 -13.24 -12.75
C ASP A 217 25.88 -13.44 -13.47
N TRP A 218 26.19 -14.69 -13.78
CA TRP A 218 27.37 -15.03 -14.55
C TRP A 218 27.30 -14.53 -16.02
N ALA A 219 26.08 -14.45 -16.58
CA ALA A 219 25.85 -14.06 -17.97
C ALA A 219 24.78 -12.95 -18.12
N PRO A 220 24.98 -11.72 -17.60
CA PRO A 220 23.96 -10.65 -17.45
C PRO A 220 23.27 -10.17 -18.73
N SER A 221 23.51 -10.76 -19.86
CA SER A 221 22.85 -10.50 -21.13
C SER A 221 22.27 -11.74 -21.79
N ASN A 222 22.20 -12.85 -21.05
CA ASN A 222 21.72 -14.12 -21.56
C ASN A 222 20.79 -14.80 -20.53
N LYS A 223 19.52 -14.46 -20.56
CA LYS A 223 18.47 -14.93 -19.65
C LYS A 223 18.34 -16.46 -19.47
N GLU A 224 19.10 -17.23 -20.20
CA GLU A 224 19.07 -18.68 -20.12
C GLU A 224 20.22 -19.23 -19.26
N GLN A 225 21.14 -18.35 -18.81
CA GLN A 225 22.33 -18.72 -18.06
C GLN A 225 22.63 -17.70 -16.97
N TRP A 226 22.64 -18.09 -15.72
CA TRP A 226 22.91 -17.23 -14.54
C TRP A 226 23.99 -17.76 -13.59
N VAL A 227 24.47 -18.97 -13.81
CA VAL A 227 25.53 -19.56 -12.98
C VAL A 227 26.49 -20.41 -13.85
N ASP A 228 27.76 -20.38 -13.50
CA ASP A 228 28.83 -21.25 -13.98
C ASP A 228 29.60 -21.74 -12.73
N ALA A 229 29.20 -22.90 -12.21
CA ALA A 229 29.62 -23.34 -10.90
C ALA A 229 31.06 -23.84 -10.83
N ASP A 230 31.61 -24.35 -11.93
CA ASP A 230 32.97 -24.87 -11.99
C ASP A 230 33.96 -23.95 -12.70
N GLY A 231 33.45 -22.88 -13.33
CA GLY A 231 34.23 -21.78 -13.89
C GLY A 231 34.91 -22.13 -15.24
N ASP A 232 34.30 -23.00 -16.01
CA ASP A 232 34.87 -23.44 -17.31
C ASP A 232 34.44 -22.52 -18.49
N GLY A 233 33.50 -21.61 -18.24
CA GLY A 233 33.00 -20.66 -19.25
C GLY A 233 31.72 -21.13 -19.95
N PHE A 234 31.08 -22.17 -19.47
CA PHE A 234 29.79 -22.64 -19.91
C PHE A 234 28.81 -22.57 -18.70
N GLY A 235 27.62 -22.00 -18.91
CA GLY A 235 26.65 -21.87 -17.83
C GLY A 235 25.94 -23.18 -17.54
N ASP A 236 25.55 -23.36 -16.30
CA ASP A 236 25.01 -24.63 -15.75
C ASP A 236 23.64 -25.03 -16.35
N ASN A 237 22.92 -24.11 -17.01
CA ASN A 237 21.61 -24.43 -17.58
C ASN A 237 21.74 -25.16 -18.90
N TYR A 238 21.73 -26.46 -18.85
CA TYR A 238 21.72 -27.31 -20.01
C TYR A 238 20.30 -27.49 -20.57
N LEU A 239 19.99 -26.77 -21.66
CA LEU A 239 18.69 -26.88 -22.33
C LEU A 239 18.72 -27.96 -23.42
N TYR A 240 18.19 -29.12 -23.08
CA TYR A 240 17.89 -30.16 -24.06
C TYR A 240 16.48 -30.00 -24.62
N ASP A 241 16.35 -29.63 -25.90
CA ASP A 241 15.07 -29.62 -26.57
C ASP A 241 14.63 -31.02 -26.97
N ILE A 242 13.78 -31.61 -26.12
CA ILE A 242 13.20 -32.95 -26.34
C ILE A 242 12.31 -32.98 -27.60
N ALA A 243 11.75 -31.84 -28.04
CA ALA A 243 10.80 -31.80 -29.14
C ALA A 243 11.48 -31.84 -30.52
N SER A 244 12.69 -31.28 -30.66
CA SER A 244 13.44 -31.24 -31.90
C SER A 244 14.50 -32.32 -32.00
N ASN A 245 14.83 -32.99 -30.90
CA ASN A 245 15.97 -33.90 -30.79
C ASN A 245 17.24 -33.29 -31.34
N GLN A 246 17.43 -31.97 -31.18
CA GLN A 246 18.59 -31.20 -31.61
C GLN A 246 19.06 -30.32 -30.47
N LEU A 247 20.33 -30.35 -30.20
CA LEU A 247 21.05 -29.37 -29.40
C LEU A 247 21.00 -28.03 -30.14
N HIS A 248 20.39 -27.01 -29.55
CA HIS A 248 20.49 -25.65 -30.08
C HIS A 248 21.95 -25.16 -29.88
N ILE A 249 22.71 -25.18 -30.94
CA ILE A 249 24.15 -24.94 -30.99
C ILE A 249 24.60 -23.58 -30.40
N ASN A 250 23.64 -22.63 -30.22
CA ASN A 250 23.92 -21.28 -29.75
C ASN A 250 23.50 -21.04 -28.28
N GLN A 251 23.01 -22.05 -27.57
CA GLN A 251 22.47 -21.94 -26.19
C GLN A 251 22.91 -23.16 -25.35
N ARG A 252 24.10 -23.65 -25.59
CA ARG A 252 24.61 -24.80 -24.85
C ARG A 252 24.95 -24.40 -23.42
N GLY A 253 24.18 -24.89 -22.48
CA GLY A 253 24.59 -24.97 -21.10
C GLY A 253 25.62 -26.08 -20.91
N ASP A 254 26.20 -26.11 -19.71
CA ASP A 254 27.13 -27.14 -19.30
C ASP A 254 26.42 -28.45 -18.98
N ALA A 255 26.81 -29.53 -19.63
CA ALA A 255 26.32 -30.87 -19.31
C ALA A 255 26.95 -31.46 -18.03
N PHE A 256 28.01 -30.86 -17.53
CA PHE A 256 28.81 -31.34 -16.41
C PHE A 256 29.12 -30.19 -15.41
N PRO A 257 28.13 -29.54 -14.79
CA PRO A 257 28.27 -28.29 -13.99
C PRO A 257 29.20 -28.34 -12.78
N THR A 258 29.92 -29.42 -12.58
CA THR A 258 30.86 -29.61 -11.47
C THR A 258 32.22 -30.11 -11.95
N ASP A 259 32.43 -30.09 -13.26
CA ASP A 259 33.65 -30.62 -13.86
C ASP A 259 34.18 -29.70 -14.95
N SER A 260 34.99 -28.74 -14.58
CA SER A 260 35.57 -27.71 -15.45
C SER A 260 36.42 -28.23 -16.62
N THR A 261 36.48 -29.52 -16.82
CA THR A 261 37.16 -30.12 -17.96
C THR A 261 36.20 -30.68 -19.01
N GLN A 262 34.91 -30.71 -18.71
CA GLN A 262 33.84 -31.23 -19.53
C GLN A 262 32.66 -30.28 -19.56
N TRP A 263 32.09 -29.99 -20.70
CA TRP A 263 30.90 -29.13 -20.86
C TRP A 263 29.89 -29.65 -21.88
N ASN A 264 30.25 -30.66 -22.67
CA ASN A 264 29.41 -31.15 -23.74
C ASN A 264 29.26 -32.68 -23.67
N ASP A 265 28.05 -33.17 -23.88
CA ASP A 265 27.70 -34.57 -24.03
C ASP A 265 26.79 -34.72 -25.27
N THR A 266 27.40 -34.99 -26.43
CA THR A 266 26.68 -34.93 -27.71
C THR A 266 25.73 -36.10 -27.90
N ASP A 267 26.06 -37.28 -27.38
CA ASP A 267 25.21 -38.47 -27.55
C ASP A 267 24.38 -38.82 -26.35
N GLY A 268 24.53 -38.09 -25.21
CA GLY A 268 23.73 -38.22 -24.02
C GLY A 268 24.02 -39.47 -23.18
N ASP A 269 25.23 -39.98 -23.27
CA ASP A 269 25.63 -41.19 -22.59
C ASP A 269 26.18 -40.96 -21.14
N GLY A 270 26.32 -39.67 -20.76
CA GLY A 270 26.84 -39.27 -19.46
C GLY A 270 28.35 -39.15 -19.38
N TYR A 271 29.05 -39.22 -20.49
CA TYR A 271 30.49 -38.98 -20.62
C TYR A 271 30.73 -37.75 -21.45
N GLY A 272 31.64 -36.88 -21.02
CA GLY A 272 31.93 -35.65 -21.74
C GLY A 272 32.75 -35.85 -23.01
N ASP A 273 32.50 -34.97 -23.98
CA ASP A 273 33.14 -35.02 -25.30
C ASP A 273 34.61 -34.59 -25.31
N ASN A 274 35.11 -33.97 -24.23
CA ASN A 274 36.49 -33.47 -24.11
C ASN A 274 37.51 -34.57 -23.82
N TYR A 275 37.62 -35.50 -24.71
CA TYR A 275 38.52 -36.66 -24.56
C TYR A 275 39.98 -36.41 -24.95
N GLU A 276 40.33 -35.19 -25.34
CA GLU A 276 41.73 -34.82 -25.63
C GLU A 276 42.51 -34.49 -24.33
N ASP A 277 41.81 -34.20 -23.20
CA ASP A 277 42.47 -34.01 -21.91
C ASP A 277 42.98 -35.36 -21.34
N ILE A 278 44.28 -35.43 -21.18
CA ILE A 278 44.95 -36.63 -20.69
C ILE A 278 44.48 -37.06 -19.30
N SER A 279 43.98 -36.15 -18.47
CA SER A 279 43.42 -36.42 -17.13
C SER A 279 42.18 -37.31 -17.16
N TRP A 280 41.43 -37.29 -18.26
CA TRP A 280 40.21 -38.08 -18.45
C TRP A 280 40.42 -39.47 -19.02
N ASN A 281 41.57 -39.75 -19.62
CA ASN A 281 41.86 -41.09 -20.15
C ASN A 281 41.78 -42.24 -19.12
N GLN A 282 41.82 -41.92 -17.83
CA GLN A 282 41.68 -42.91 -16.75
C GLN A 282 40.24 -43.31 -16.42
N TYR A 283 39.24 -42.50 -16.86
CA TYR A 283 37.83 -42.72 -16.58
C TYR A 283 37.04 -43.28 -17.77
N ARG A 284 37.68 -43.40 -18.91
CA ARG A 284 37.05 -44.05 -20.07
C ARG A 284 36.79 -45.53 -19.73
N ALA A 285 35.54 -45.95 -20.00
CA ALA A 285 35.29 -47.36 -20.09
C ALA A 285 36.21 -47.98 -21.17
N PRO A 286 36.85 -49.10 -20.92
CA PRO A 286 37.58 -49.77 -22.01
C PRO A 286 36.58 -50.19 -23.07
N GLU A 287 36.88 -49.88 -24.33
CA GLU A 287 36.14 -50.35 -25.50
C GLU A 287 35.95 -51.84 -25.52
#